data_f5cb731a6d64477b68652e85531df27c
#
_entry.id   f5cb731a6d64477b68652e85531df27c
#
_cell.length_a   1.000
_cell.length_b   1.000
_cell.length_c   1.000
_cell.angle_alpha   90.00
_cell.angle_beta   90.00
_cell.angle_gamma   90.00
#
_symmetry.space_group_name_H-M   'P 1'
#
loop_
_entity.id
_entity.type
_entity.pdbx_description
1 polymer ?
#
loop_
_entity_poly.entity_id
_entity_poly.type
_entity_poly.pdbx_seq_one_letter_code
_entity_poly.pdbx_strand_id
1 'polypeptide(L)'
;MKRFIIATALAALAGSAMAADVGVSVTIGQPGFYGRIDLGNAPQPQLILPQPVIIQPVPVGVVRQPIYLRVPPGHEKNWGKHCQKYNACGQPVYFVQDNWYNNVYTPHYRKEHGGHGDDHGDNGKGHGKEKKNKGHRDD
;
A
#
# COMPACT_ATOMS: atom_id res chain seq x y z
N MET A 1 8.45 7.86 73.94
CA MET A 1 7.43 8.26 73.02
C MET A 1 7.89 7.89 71.59
N LYS A 2 7.39 6.82 71.12
CA LYS A 2 7.80 6.27 69.77
C LYS A 2 6.88 6.85 68.71
N ARG A 3 7.41 7.73 67.94
CA ARG A 3 6.68 8.27 66.78
C ARG A 3 6.98 7.39 65.57
N PHE A 4 6.04 6.55 65.22
CA PHE A 4 6.10 5.79 63.96
C PHE A 4 5.67 6.68 62.81
N ILE A 5 6.62 7.05 61.98
CA ILE A 5 6.33 7.71 60.71
C ILE A 5 6.11 6.62 59.68
N ILE A 6 4.86 6.41 59.31
CA ILE A 6 4.50 5.53 58.20
C ILE A 6 4.67 6.34 56.92
N ALA A 7 5.76 6.09 56.23
CA ALA A 7 5.97 6.60 54.88
C ALA A 7 5.21 5.70 53.92
N THR A 8 4.05 6.11 53.50
CA THR A 8 3.31 5.51 52.39
C THR A 8 4.01 5.88 51.08
N ALA A 9 4.80 4.98 50.55
CA ALA A 9 5.34 5.09 49.21
C ALA A 9 4.21 4.84 48.20
N LEU A 10 3.72 5.91 47.60
CA LEU A 10 2.83 5.84 46.44
C LEU A 10 3.69 5.47 45.22
N ALA A 11 3.70 4.21 44.91
CA ALA A 11 4.29 3.75 43.63
C ALA A 11 3.37 4.21 42.51
N ALA A 12 3.73 5.30 41.86
CA ALA A 12 3.11 5.71 40.61
C ALA A 12 3.53 4.71 39.52
N LEU A 13 2.66 3.77 39.21
CA LEU A 13 2.75 2.96 37.99
C LEU A 13 2.50 3.90 36.83
N ALA A 14 3.57 4.47 36.29
CA ALA A 14 3.56 5.10 34.99
C ALA A 14 3.39 3.98 33.96
N GLY A 15 2.15 3.64 33.68
CA GLY A 15 1.82 2.80 32.54
C GLY A 15 2.27 3.53 31.28
N SER A 16 3.34 3.04 30.66
CA SER A 16 3.70 3.45 29.31
C SER A 16 2.54 3.05 28.42
N ALA A 17 1.70 4.00 28.08
CA ALA A 17 0.75 3.83 27.01
C ALA A 17 1.59 3.66 25.72
N MET A 18 1.86 2.43 25.35
CA MET A 18 2.26 2.11 24.01
C MET A 18 1.09 2.53 23.13
N ALA A 19 1.16 3.72 22.57
CA ALA A 19 0.34 4.07 21.44
C ALA A 19 0.73 3.07 20.36
N ALA A 20 -0.07 2.01 20.24
CA ALA A 20 0.03 1.15 19.07
C ALA A 20 -0.30 2.04 17.89
N ASP A 21 0.72 2.40 17.12
CA ASP A 21 0.55 2.91 15.78
C ASP A 21 -0.26 1.85 15.04
N VAL A 22 -1.54 2.08 14.92
CA VAL A 22 -2.39 1.33 14.00
C VAL A 22 -2.01 1.80 12.61
N GLY A 23 -0.80 1.44 12.19
CA GLY A 23 -0.33 1.63 10.84
C GLY A 23 -1.18 0.78 9.94
N VAL A 24 -2.07 1.40 9.18
CA VAL A 24 -2.64 0.76 8.02
C VAL A 24 -1.48 0.50 7.07
N SER A 25 -0.94 -0.72 7.08
CA SER A 25 0.10 -1.12 6.15
C SER A 25 -0.53 -1.28 4.77
N VAL A 26 -0.38 -0.25 3.95
CA VAL A 26 -0.81 -0.30 2.55
C VAL A 26 0.28 -1.02 1.76
N THR A 27 -0.09 -2.11 1.13
CA THR A 27 0.81 -2.94 0.33
C THR A 27 0.85 -2.44 -1.12
N ILE A 28 1.98 -2.66 -1.80
CA ILE A 28 2.12 -2.40 -3.23
C ILE A 28 0.97 -3.07 -3.99
N GLY A 29 0.41 -2.37 -4.97
CA GLY A 29 -0.70 -2.85 -5.79
C GLY A 29 -2.08 -2.56 -5.20
N GLN A 30 -2.17 -1.91 -4.05
CA GLN A 30 -3.43 -1.46 -3.47
C GLN A 30 -3.69 0.02 -3.72
N PRO A 31 -4.96 0.46 -3.80
CA PRO A 31 -5.30 1.88 -3.82
C PRO A 31 -4.75 2.58 -2.57
N GLY A 32 -4.19 3.76 -2.72
CA GLY A 32 -3.63 4.52 -1.62
C GLY A 32 -2.19 4.15 -1.23
N PHE A 33 -1.56 3.19 -1.91
CA PHE A 33 -0.13 2.93 -1.71
C PHE A 33 0.71 4.08 -2.26
N TYR A 34 1.61 4.57 -1.43
CA TYR A 34 2.65 5.52 -1.80
C TYR A 34 4.01 4.96 -1.43
N GLY A 35 4.95 5.04 -2.36
CA GLY A 35 6.29 4.52 -2.15
C GLY A 35 6.94 4.02 -3.44
N ARG A 36 7.97 3.23 -3.27
CA ARG A 36 8.73 2.67 -4.38
C ARG A 36 7.94 1.60 -5.12
N ILE A 37 7.95 1.72 -6.42
CA ILE A 37 7.32 0.76 -7.33
C ILE A 37 8.41 -0.03 -8.05
N ASP A 38 8.31 -1.34 -7.97
CA ASP A 38 9.12 -2.23 -8.80
C ASP A 38 8.36 -2.52 -10.10
N LEU A 39 8.92 -2.08 -11.21
CA LEU A 39 8.27 -2.23 -12.50
C LEU A 39 8.20 -3.68 -12.96
N GLY A 40 9.24 -4.49 -12.69
CA GLY A 40 9.30 -5.84 -13.18
C GLY A 40 8.96 -5.94 -14.66
N ASN A 41 7.95 -6.73 -14.98
CA ASN A 41 7.40 -6.90 -16.34
C ASN A 41 6.20 -5.97 -16.63
N ALA A 42 5.95 -4.99 -15.79
CA ALA A 42 4.83 -4.07 -15.98
C ALA A 42 4.99 -3.26 -17.27
N PRO A 43 3.89 -2.84 -17.89
CA PRO A 43 3.93 -1.91 -19.01
C PRO A 43 4.69 -0.64 -18.67
N GLN A 44 5.23 0.02 -19.68
CA GLN A 44 5.99 1.25 -19.50
C GLN A 44 5.22 2.28 -18.70
N PRO A 45 5.81 2.86 -17.62
CA PRO A 45 5.11 3.80 -16.78
C PRO A 45 4.87 5.13 -17.47
N GLN A 46 3.72 5.73 -17.19
CA GLN A 46 3.46 7.11 -17.50
C GLN A 46 4.01 7.97 -16.37
N LEU A 47 4.90 8.89 -16.71
CA LEU A 47 5.60 9.72 -15.76
C LEU A 47 4.97 11.10 -15.68
N ILE A 48 5.03 11.70 -14.49
CA ILE A 48 4.59 13.09 -14.28
C ILE A 48 5.58 14.04 -14.94
N LEU A 49 6.88 13.77 -14.74
CA LEU A 49 7.96 14.52 -15.37
C LEU A 49 8.78 13.55 -16.25
N PRO A 50 9.16 13.98 -17.47
CA PRO A 50 9.90 13.12 -18.38
C PRO A 50 11.35 12.87 -17.94
N GLN A 51 11.86 13.71 -17.05
CA GLN A 51 13.23 13.60 -16.53
C GLN A 51 13.22 13.22 -15.05
N PRO A 52 14.22 12.46 -14.58
CA PRO A 52 14.31 12.13 -13.17
C PRO A 52 14.65 13.36 -12.33
N VAL A 53 14.11 13.41 -11.13
CA VAL A 53 14.38 14.44 -10.14
C VAL A 53 15.50 13.96 -9.23
N ILE A 54 16.53 14.77 -9.05
CA ILE A 54 17.67 14.51 -8.17
C ILE A 54 17.82 15.68 -7.22
N ILE A 55 17.76 15.43 -5.92
CA ILE A 55 17.94 16.46 -4.89
C ILE A 55 19.40 16.57 -4.48
N GLN A 56 20.04 15.45 -4.20
CA GLN A 56 21.45 15.41 -3.86
C GLN A 56 22.23 14.81 -5.03
N PRO A 57 23.11 15.61 -5.68
CA PRO A 57 23.94 15.09 -6.75
C PRO A 57 24.84 13.97 -6.24
N VAL A 58 25.00 12.93 -7.02
CA VAL A 58 25.96 11.87 -6.76
C VAL A 58 27.37 12.33 -7.14
N PRO A 59 28.42 11.85 -6.45
CA PRO A 59 29.79 12.11 -6.83
C PRO A 59 30.08 11.69 -8.27
N VAL A 60 31.00 12.40 -8.93
CA VAL A 60 31.43 12.07 -10.28
C VAL A 60 31.92 10.62 -10.33
N GLY A 61 31.45 9.85 -11.32
CA GLY A 61 31.80 8.45 -11.50
C GLY A 61 30.89 7.44 -10.79
N VAL A 62 29.94 7.90 -9.97
CA VAL A 62 28.92 7.03 -9.37
C VAL A 62 27.68 7.05 -10.26
N VAL A 63 27.33 5.89 -10.81
CA VAL A 63 26.10 5.70 -11.56
C VAL A 63 25.04 5.11 -10.61
N ARG A 64 23.94 5.83 -10.42
CA ARG A 64 22.79 5.33 -9.68
C ARG A 64 21.64 5.07 -10.64
N GLN A 65 21.04 3.92 -10.50
CA GLN A 65 19.85 3.58 -11.28
C GLN A 65 18.66 4.40 -10.79
N PRO A 66 17.84 4.93 -11.69
CA PRO A 66 16.62 5.63 -11.30
C PRO A 66 15.64 4.69 -10.63
N ILE A 67 14.90 5.24 -9.69
CA ILE A 67 13.79 4.54 -9.04
C ILE A 67 12.47 5.18 -9.42
N TYR A 68 11.43 4.40 -9.35
CA TYR A 68 10.07 4.84 -9.63
C TYR A 68 9.29 4.95 -8.33
N LEU A 69 8.68 6.10 -8.10
CA LEU A 69 7.89 6.37 -6.90
C LEU A 69 6.49 6.84 -7.27
N ARG A 70 5.53 6.37 -6.50
CA ARG A 70 4.23 7.00 -6.40
C ARG A 70 4.17 7.78 -5.10
N VAL A 71 3.93 9.07 -5.19
CA VAL A 71 3.86 9.98 -4.04
C VAL A 71 2.63 10.87 -4.13
N PRO A 72 2.11 11.39 -3.00
CA PRO A 72 1.09 12.41 -3.03
C PRO A 72 1.56 13.64 -3.82
N PRO A 73 0.68 14.38 -4.53
CA PRO A 73 1.07 15.54 -5.32
C PRO A 73 1.83 16.61 -4.55
N GLY A 74 1.50 16.80 -3.28
CA GLY A 74 2.21 17.74 -2.40
C GLY A 74 3.66 17.33 -2.10
N HIS A 75 3.95 16.05 -2.06
CA HIS A 75 5.31 15.53 -1.85
C HIS A 75 6.18 15.72 -3.09
N GLU A 76 5.62 15.49 -4.26
CA GLU A 76 6.32 15.71 -5.53
C GLU A 76 6.75 17.17 -5.69
N LYS A 77 5.82 18.09 -5.49
CA LYS A 77 6.07 19.53 -5.62
C LYS A 77 7.13 20.05 -4.64
N ASN A 78 7.23 19.43 -3.49
CA ASN A 78 8.19 19.77 -2.43
C ASN A 78 9.15 18.62 -2.15
N TRP A 79 9.64 17.99 -3.18
CA TRP A 79 10.43 16.76 -3.08
C TRP A 79 11.64 16.90 -2.15
N GLY A 80 12.34 18.03 -2.16
CA GLY A 80 13.46 18.28 -1.26
C GLY A 80 13.13 18.13 0.23
N LYS A 81 11.87 18.39 0.61
CA LYS A 81 11.39 18.23 2.00
C LYS A 81 10.93 16.82 2.31
N HIS A 82 10.55 16.05 1.30
CA HIS A 82 9.89 14.77 1.48
C HIS A 82 10.73 13.56 1.05
N CYS A 83 11.81 13.77 0.32
CA CYS A 83 12.63 12.69 -0.21
C CYS A 83 13.17 11.73 0.86
N GLN A 84 13.43 12.21 2.07
CA GLN A 84 13.91 11.39 3.17
C GLN A 84 12.89 10.34 3.62
N LYS A 85 11.60 10.65 3.55
CA LYS A 85 10.54 9.70 3.88
C LYS A 85 10.57 8.45 3.01
N TYR A 86 11.12 8.57 1.82
CA TYR A 86 11.23 7.49 0.84
C TYR A 86 12.66 6.97 0.70
N ASN A 87 13.57 7.49 1.50
CA ASN A 87 15.00 7.19 1.41
C ASN A 87 15.57 7.39 -0.02
N ALA A 88 15.20 8.49 -0.63
CA ALA A 88 15.42 8.73 -2.05
C ALA A 88 16.08 10.07 -2.39
N CYS A 89 16.61 10.79 -1.39
CA CYS A 89 17.24 12.09 -1.62
C CYS A 89 18.48 12.02 -2.52
N GLY A 90 19.22 10.92 -2.46
CA GLY A 90 20.43 10.71 -3.26
C GLY A 90 20.20 9.85 -4.50
N GLN A 91 18.97 9.64 -4.94
CA GLN A 91 18.64 8.81 -6.10
C GLN A 91 17.89 9.61 -7.15
N PRO A 92 18.11 9.32 -8.45
CA PRO A 92 17.26 9.82 -9.49
C PRO A 92 15.86 9.21 -9.33
N VAL A 93 14.82 10.05 -9.29
CA VAL A 93 13.44 9.60 -9.05
C VAL A 93 12.56 9.96 -10.23
N TYR A 94 11.85 8.96 -10.75
CA TYR A 94 10.72 9.16 -11.63
C TYR A 94 9.44 9.05 -10.84
N PHE A 95 8.57 10.02 -10.98
CA PHE A 95 7.23 9.99 -10.39
C PHE A 95 6.23 9.43 -11.39
N VAL A 96 5.53 8.38 -11.00
CA VAL A 96 4.51 7.78 -11.85
C VAL A 96 3.17 8.47 -11.65
N GLN A 97 2.39 8.54 -12.73
CA GLN A 97 1.04 9.10 -12.69
C GLN A 97 0.08 8.18 -11.96
N ASP A 98 -0.85 8.76 -11.20
CA ASP A 98 -1.88 8.02 -10.48
C ASP A 98 -2.75 7.18 -11.40
N ASN A 99 -3.12 7.69 -12.56
CA ASN A 99 -3.90 6.96 -13.56
C ASN A 99 -3.20 5.69 -14.03
N TRP A 100 -1.91 5.79 -14.31
CA TRP A 100 -1.14 4.64 -14.71
C TRP A 100 -1.04 3.61 -13.58
N TYR A 101 -0.76 4.07 -12.37
CA TYR A 101 -0.69 3.20 -11.21
C TYR A 101 -2.00 2.45 -10.96
N ASN A 102 -3.12 3.15 -10.94
CA ASN A 102 -4.42 2.57 -10.63
C ASN A 102 -4.96 1.68 -11.75
N ASN A 103 -4.77 2.07 -13.01
CA ASN A 103 -5.43 1.44 -14.15
C ASN A 103 -4.55 0.43 -14.90
N VAL A 104 -3.22 0.54 -14.76
CA VAL A 104 -2.26 -0.31 -15.48
C VAL A 104 -1.43 -1.14 -14.52
N TYR A 105 -0.71 -0.50 -13.60
CA TYR A 105 0.21 -1.18 -12.71
C TYR A 105 -0.50 -2.08 -11.69
N THR A 106 -1.48 -1.58 -11.00
CA THR A 106 -2.19 -2.34 -9.96
C THR A 106 -2.86 -3.61 -10.49
N PRO A 107 -3.61 -3.57 -11.61
CA PRO A 107 -4.15 -4.80 -12.20
C PRO A 107 -3.07 -5.78 -12.64
N HIS A 108 -1.98 -5.28 -13.23
CA HIS A 108 -0.84 -6.10 -13.64
C HIS A 108 -0.17 -6.76 -12.43
N TYR A 109 0.11 -6.00 -11.39
CA TYR A 109 0.73 -6.49 -10.16
C TYR A 109 -0.11 -7.58 -9.49
N ARG A 110 -1.44 -7.39 -9.40
CA ARG A 110 -2.36 -8.40 -8.85
C ARG A 110 -2.39 -9.67 -9.67
N LYS A 111 -2.32 -9.56 -10.98
CA LYS A 111 -2.27 -10.72 -11.88
C LYS A 111 -0.98 -11.52 -11.70
N GLU A 112 0.14 -10.84 -11.51
CA GLU A 112 1.46 -11.46 -11.35
C GLU A 112 1.67 -12.05 -9.94
N HIS A 113 1.15 -11.38 -8.90
CA HIS A 113 1.40 -11.71 -7.50
C HIS A 113 0.16 -12.21 -6.76
N GLY A 114 -1.01 -12.08 -7.35
CA GLY A 114 -2.30 -12.40 -6.74
C GLY A 114 -2.77 -13.83 -6.94
N GLY A 115 -1.88 -14.80 -7.05
CA GLY A 115 -2.21 -16.21 -7.24
C GLY A 115 -2.99 -16.89 -6.10
N HIS A 116 -3.38 -16.15 -5.10
CA HIS A 116 -4.35 -16.54 -4.08
C HIS A 116 -5.50 -15.52 -4.11
N GLY A 117 -6.15 -15.45 -5.25
CA GLY A 117 -7.47 -14.85 -5.30
C GLY A 117 -8.38 -15.67 -4.41
N ASP A 118 -8.99 -15.03 -3.44
CA ASP A 118 -10.19 -15.53 -2.82
C ASP A 118 -11.24 -15.64 -3.92
N ASP A 119 -11.20 -16.77 -4.62
CA ASP A 119 -12.26 -17.22 -5.47
C ASP A 119 -13.42 -17.62 -4.54
N HIS A 120 -14.03 -16.63 -3.94
CA HIS A 120 -15.40 -16.78 -3.50
C HIS A 120 -16.26 -16.82 -4.77
N GLY A 121 -16.06 -17.91 -5.50
CA GLY A 121 -17.05 -18.34 -6.46
C GLY A 121 -18.36 -18.50 -5.72
N ASP A 122 -19.18 -17.51 -5.88
CA ASP A 122 -20.59 -17.58 -5.54
C ASP A 122 -21.19 -18.70 -6.40
N ASN A 123 -21.07 -19.93 -5.88
CA ASN A 123 -21.78 -21.08 -6.39
C ASN A 123 -23.25 -20.87 -6.06
N GLY A 124 -23.91 -20.01 -6.80
CA GLY A 124 -25.34 -19.95 -6.91
C GLY A 124 -25.85 -21.31 -7.38
N LYS A 125 -26.06 -22.22 -6.44
CA LYS A 125 -26.85 -23.42 -6.67
C LYS A 125 -28.28 -23.00 -6.94
N GLY A 126 -28.56 -22.73 -8.19
CA GLY A 126 -29.93 -22.67 -8.68
C GLY A 126 -30.57 -24.02 -8.46
N HIS A 127 -31.33 -24.16 -7.39
CA HIS A 127 -32.28 -25.24 -7.25
C HIS A 127 -33.41 -25.02 -8.26
N GLY A 128 -33.26 -25.58 -9.44
CA GLY A 128 -34.35 -25.78 -10.36
C GLY A 128 -35.36 -26.68 -9.70
N LYS A 129 -36.47 -26.10 -9.22
CA LYS A 129 -37.66 -26.86 -8.86
C LYS A 129 -38.29 -27.37 -10.14
N GLU A 130 -38.00 -28.60 -10.43
CA GLU A 130 -38.72 -29.39 -11.45
C GLU A 130 -40.18 -29.56 -10.98
N LYS A 131 -41.07 -28.79 -11.58
CA LYS A 131 -42.50 -28.98 -11.43
C LYS A 131 -42.91 -30.20 -12.25
N LYS A 132 -43.11 -31.33 -11.58
CA LYS A 132 -43.82 -32.48 -12.16
C LYS A 132 -45.24 -32.09 -12.46
N ASN A 133 -45.49 -31.92 -13.71
CA ASN A 133 -46.86 -31.77 -14.23
C ASN A 133 -47.49 -33.19 -14.29
N LYS A 134 -48.35 -33.49 -13.33
CA LYS A 134 -49.19 -34.69 -13.40
C LYS A 134 -50.30 -34.40 -14.39
N GLY A 135 -50.21 -35.05 -15.54
CA GLY A 135 -51.34 -35.11 -16.45
C GLY A 135 -52.50 -35.84 -15.82
N HIS A 136 -53.62 -35.16 -15.79
CA HIS A 136 -54.91 -35.79 -15.49
C HIS A 136 -55.48 -36.27 -16.79
N ARG A 137 -55.69 -37.58 -16.88
CA ARG A 137 -56.57 -38.22 -17.91
C ARG A 137 -57.90 -38.37 -17.28
N ASP A 138 -58.86 -37.79 -17.89
CA ASP A 138 -60.28 -38.13 -17.70
C ASP A 138 -60.76 -38.70 -18.99
N ASP A 139 -61.51 -39.80 -18.82
CA ASP A 139 -62.30 -40.54 -19.83
C ASP A 139 -63.41 -39.70 -20.36
#